data_d22981efda9512830f3e1eac76cf401c
#
_entry.id   d22981efda9512830f3e1eac76cf401c
#
_cell.length_a   1.000
_cell.length_b   1.000
_cell.length_c   1.000
_cell.angle_alpha   90.00
_cell.angle_beta   90.00
_cell.angle_gamma   90.00
#
_symmetry.space_group_name_H-M   'P 1'
#
loop_
_entity.id
_entity.type
_entity.pdbx_description
1 polymer ?
#
loop_
_entity_poly.entity_id
_entity_poly.type
_entity_poly.pdbx_seq_one_letter_code
_entity_poly.pdbx_strand_id
1 'polypeptide(L)'
;AGLESPMDKRYFYARDKDNQIVAFIVFVPFLGKDGYMADVTRHGNGAPGGVMETIIYEAFQVFKNEGIHYGSLGVAPLAGLDDEKAEPVEKLLRFVYDHLNECYGFKDLYRAKEKYSPTEWIPAYYIYLPKFPTPDMFYAVVKIQNNNVIREAVQSFLHRKGGRDKNQS
;
A
#
# COMPACT_ATOMS: atom_id res chain seq x y z
N ALA A 1 -2.69 -11.14 5.03
CA ALA A 1 -2.91 -12.19 4.02
C ALA A 1 -2.84 -13.54 4.71
N GLY A 2 -3.98 -14.27 4.75
CA GLY A 2 -4.02 -15.63 5.28
C GLY A 2 -3.27 -16.60 4.37
N LEU A 3 -2.72 -17.66 4.95
CA LEU A 3 -2.10 -18.76 4.20
C LEU A 3 -3.15 -19.83 3.78
N GLU A 4 -4.43 -19.44 3.76
CA GLU A 4 -5.56 -20.35 3.68
C GLU A 4 -5.73 -21.05 2.32
N SER A 5 -5.14 -20.49 1.25
CA SER A 5 -5.12 -21.13 -0.08
C SER A 5 -3.76 -20.94 -0.73
N PRO A 6 -2.72 -21.67 -0.31
CA PRO A 6 -1.39 -21.53 -0.89
C PRO A 6 -1.32 -21.92 -2.37
N MET A 7 -2.26 -22.73 -2.86
CA MET A 7 -2.27 -23.26 -4.23
C MET A 7 -2.51 -22.19 -5.29
N ASP A 8 -3.23 -21.11 -4.95
CA ASP A 8 -3.57 -20.04 -5.90
C ASP A 8 -2.61 -18.86 -5.85
N LYS A 9 -1.67 -18.85 -4.90
CA LYS A 9 -0.71 -17.75 -4.72
C LYS A 9 0.60 -18.06 -5.42
N ARG A 10 1.21 -17.02 -5.96
CA ARG A 10 2.54 -17.08 -6.59
C ARG A 10 3.54 -16.36 -5.72
N TYR A 11 4.67 -17.00 -5.47
CA TYR A 11 5.73 -16.49 -4.61
C TYR A 11 6.97 -16.24 -5.44
N PHE A 12 7.41 -14.98 -5.50
CA PHE A 12 8.67 -14.57 -6.13
C PHE A 12 9.59 -14.02 -5.07
N TYR A 13 10.84 -14.43 -5.07
CA TYR A 13 11.82 -14.02 -4.08
C TYR A 13 13.20 -13.84 -4.68
N ALA A 14 14.00 -12.97 -4.06
CA ALA A 14 15.40 -12.79 -4.36
C ALA A 14 16.27 -13.39 -3.26
N ARG A 15 17.39 -14.00 -3.66
CA ARG A 15 18.43 -14.49 -2.75
C ARG A 15 19.72 -13.71 -2.96
N ASP A 16 20.48 -13.56 -1.92
CA ASP A 16 21.83 -13.02 -1.99
C ASP A 16 22.85 -14.12 -2.37
N LYS A 17 24.13 -13.73 -2.41
CA LYS A 17 25.26 -14.64 -2.69
C LYS A 17 25.40 -15.78 -1.69
N ASP A 18 24.91 -15.61 -0.47
CA ASP A 18 24.93 -16.59 0.60
C ASP A 18 23.65 -17.45 0.62
N ASN A 19 22.85 -17.35 -0.46
CA ASN A 19 21.59 -18.09 -0.67
C ASN A 19 20.49 -17.75 0.34
N GLN A 20 20.57 -16.60 1.03
CA GLN A 20 19.56 -16.13 1.96
C GLN A 20 18.50 -15.32 1.22
N ILE A 21 17.22 -15.51 1.59
CA ILE A 21 16.14 -14.72 1.01
C ILE A 21 16.22 -13.30 1.55
N VAL A 22 16.46 -12.33 0.67
CA VAL A 22 16.60 -10.90 1.00
C VAL A 22 15.34 -10.09 0.68
N ALA A 23 14.48 -10.58 -0.21
CA ALA A 23 13.21 -9.95 -0.56
C ALA A 23 12.23 -10.97 -1.14
N PHE A 24 10.94 -10.71 -1.01
CA PHE A 24 9.91 -11.50 -1.67
C PHE A 24 8.64 -10.69 -1.94
N ILE A 25 7.89 -11.16 -2.92
CA ILE A 25 6.53 -10.69 -3.26
C ILE A 25 5.61 -11.90 -3.37
N VAL A 26 4.43 -11.79 -2.76
CA VAL A 26 3.33 -12.74 -2.94
C VAL A 26 2.32 -12.11 -3.89
N PHE A 27 2.00 -12.82 -4.95
CA PHE A 27 0.95 -12.46 -5.88
C PHE A 27 -0.27 -13.36 -5.64
N VAL A 28 -1.44 -12.74 -5.62
CA VAL A 28 -2.74 -13.42 -5.51
C VAL A 28 -3.52 -13.31 -6.79
N PRO A 29 -4.42 -14.25 -7.11
CA PRO A 29 -5.28 -14.15 -8.29
C PRO A 29 -6.08 -12.84 -8.27
N PHE A 30 -6.10 -12.16 -9.39
CA PHE A 30 -6.92 -10.96 -9.58
C PHE A 30 -8.29 -11.40 -10.11
N LEU A 31 -9.20 -11.67 -9.18
CA LEU A 31 -10.52 -12.20 -9.48
C LEU A 31 -11.29 -11.26 -10.42
N GLY A 32 -11.93 -11.85 -11.43
CA GLY A 32 -12.67 -11.13 -12.48
C GLY A 32 -11.81 -10.67 -13.66
N LYS A 33 -10.49 -10.85 -13.58
CA LYS A 33 -9.56 -10.69 -14.70
C LYS A 33 -8.56 -11.85 -14.69
N ASP A 34 -8.09 -12.24 -15.87
CA ASP A 34 -7.02 -13.24 -15.99
C ASP A 34 -5.68 -12.59 -15.62
N GLY A 35 -5.36 -12.61 -14.32
CA GLY A 35 -4.18 -11.91 -13.82
C GLY A 35 -3.84 -12.16 -12.37
N TYR A 36 -2.75 -11.53 -11.95
CA TYR A 36 -2.26 -11.57 -10.58
C TYR A 36 -2.02 -10.17 -10.04
N MET A 37 -2.27 -10.00 -8.74
CA MET A 37 -2.05 -8.76 -8.01
C MET A 37 -1.02 -8.96 -6.90
N ALA A 38 -0.06 -8.04 -6.79
CA ALA A 38 0.88 -8.00 -5.67
C ALA A 38 0.11 -7.70 -4.37
N ASP A 39 0.17 -8.63 -3.41
CA ASP A 39 -0.51 -8.57 -2.12
C ASP A 39 0.49 -8.24 -0.99
N VAL A 40 1.49 -9.09 -0.81
CA VAL A 40 2.51 -8.90 0.24
C VAL A 40 3.85 -8.65 -0.40
N THR A 41 4.48 -7.54 -0.02
CA THR A 41 5.84 -7.20 -0.42
C THR A 41 6.70 -7.01 0.82
N ARG A 42 7.88 -7.65 0.86
CA ARG A 42 8.81 -7.54 1.99
C ARG A 42 10.25 -7.61 1.49
N HIS A 43 11.10 -6.84 2.13
CA HIS A 43 12.55 -6.92 1.97
C HIS A 43 13.25 -6.74 3.32
N GLY A 44 14.41 -7.33 3.47
CA GLY A 44 15.28 -7.14 4.63
C GLY A 44 16.01 -5.79 4.57
N ASN A 45 16.51 -5.33 5.73
CA ASN A 45 17.25 -4.06 5.82
C ASN A 45 18.56 -4.04 5.00
N GLY A 46 19.11 -5.20 4.67
CA GLY A 46 20.31 -5.35 3.84
C GLY A 46 20.04 -5.67 2.37
N ALA A 47 18.78 -5.61 1.94
CA ALA A 47 18.42 -5.91 0.56
C ALA A 47 19.01 -4.85 -0.40
N PRO A 48 19.56 -5.24 -1.55
CA PRO A 48 20.07 -4.30 -2.53
C PRO A 48 19.00 -3.35 -3.05
N GLY A 49 19.41 -2.12 -3.37
CA GLY A 49 18.51 -1.19 -4.09
C GLY A 49 18.05 -1.80 -5.42
N GLY A 50 16.78 -1.62 -5.76
CA GLY A 50 16.19 -2.16 -6.99
C GLY A 50 15.74 -3.63 -6.92
N VAL A 51 15.96 -4.32 -5.81
CA VAL A 51 15.60 -5.75 -5.68
C VAL A 51 14.07 -5.98 -5.87
N MET A 52 13.25 -5.09 -5.36
CA MET A 52 11.79 -5.19 -5.51
C MET A 52 11.37 -4.99 -6.96
N GLU A 53 11.98 -4.03 -7.64
CA GLU A 53 11.79 -3.76 -9.05
C GLU A 53 12.16 -4.97 -9.90
N THR A 54 13.29 -5.60 -9.60
CA THR A 54 13.73 -6.83 -10.29
C THR A 54 12.73 -7.96 -10.09
N ILE A 55 12.25 -8.20 -8.86
CA ILE A 55 11.25 -9.25 -8.60
C ILE A 55 9.95 -8.98 -9.37
N ILE A 56 9.48 -7.73 -9.40
CA ILE A 56 8.26 -7.35 -10.14
C ILE A 56 8.45 -7.59 -11.63
N TYR A 57 9.58 -7.15 -12.18
CA TYR A 57 9.88 -7.33 -13.60
C TYR A 57 9.90 -8.81 -13.97
N GLU A 58 10.65 -9.63 -13.25
CA GLU A 58 10.76 -11.08 -13.49
C GLU A 58 9.41 -11.79 -13.35
N ALA A 59 8.64 -11.44 -12.31
CA ALA A 59 7.30 -11.99 -12.13
C ALA A 59 6.38 -11.68 -13.32
N PHE A 60 6.42 -10.46 -13.83
CA PHE A 60 5.60 -10.06 -14.97
C PHE A 60 6.07 -10.70 -16.28
N GLN A 61 7.38 -10.96 -16.44
CA GLN A 61 7.88 -11.75 -17.57
C GLN A 61 7.36 -13.20 -17.51
N VAL A 62 7.36 -13.81 -16.34
CA VAL A 62 6.81 -15.16 -16.14
C VAL A 62 5.32 -15.16 -16.47
N PHE A 63 4.54 -14.22 -15.96
CA PHE A 63 3.11 -14.10 -16.24
C PHE A 63 2.84 -13.95 -17.75
N LYS A 64 3.59 -13.08 -18.42
CA LYS A 64 3.49 -12.88 -19.86
C LYS A 64 3.78 -14.17 -20.64
N ASN A 65 4.81 -14.91 -20.26
CA ASN A 65 5.19 -16.17 -20.94
C ASN A 65 4.14 -17.27 -20.71
N GLU A 66 3.41 -17.23 -19.61
CA GLU A 66 2.32 -18.13 -19.29
C GLU A 66 0.99 -17.73 -19.95
N GLY A 67 0.95 -16.60 -20.68
CA GLY A 67 -0.27 -16.09 -21.32
C GLY A 67 -1.22 -15.36 -20.39
N ILE A 68 -0.77 -14.97 -19.20
CA ILE A 68 -1.55 -14.19 -18.24
C ILE A 68 -1.60 -12.75 -18.70
N HIS A 69 -2.79 -12.17 -18.77
CA HIS A 69 -3.02 -10.89 -19.42
C HIS A 69 -2.85 -9.67 -18.49
N TYR A 70 -3.04 -9.85 -17.17
CA TYR A 70 -3.02 -8.75 -16.22
C TYR A 70 -2.03 -8.96 -15.09
N GLY A 71 -1.19 -7.95 -14.84
CA GLY A 71 -0.37 -7.82 -13.65
C GLY A 71 -0.71 -6.54 -12.91
N SER A 72 -1.08 -6.63 -11.64
CA SER A 72 -1.42 -5.47 -10.80
C SER A 72 -0.40 -5.29 -9.68
N LEU A 73 -0.01 -4.05 -9.43
CA LEU A 73 0.82 -3.67 -8.28
C LEU A 73 0.01 -3.42 -7.00
N GLY A 74 -1.29 -3.76 -7.04
CA GLY A 74 -2.20 -3.54 -5.93
C GLY A 74 -2.70 -2.10 -5.81
N VAL A 75 -3.49 -1.81 -4.78
CA VAL A 75 -4.16 -0.53 -4.59
C VAL A 75 -3.18 0.55 -4.13
N ALA A 76 -3.29 1.76 -4.70
CA ALA A 76 -2.72 2.99 -4.16
C ALA A 76 -3.84 3.77 -3.46
N PRO A 77 -4.00 3.62 -2.14
CA PRO A 77 -5.13 4.21 -1.43
C PRO A 77 -5.13 5.73 -1.53
N LEU A 78 -6.30 6.31 -1.71
CA LEU A 78 -6.53 7.76 -1.75
C LEU A 78 -5.77 8.50 -2.87
N ALA A 79 -5.24 7.78 -3.87
CA ALA A 79 -4.67 8.38 -5.06
C ALA A 79 -5.79 8.89 -5.99
N GLY A 80 -5.56 10.03 -6.64
CA GLY A 80 -6.49 10.56 -7.65
C GLY A 80 -7.77 11.20 -7.11
N LEU A 81 -7.80 11.61 -5.84
CA LEU A 81 -8.89 12.42 -5.31
C LEU A 81 -8.87 13.80 -5.96
N ASP A 82 -9.92 14.12 -6.71
CA ASP A 82 -10.07 15.40 -7.43
C ASP A 82 -10.52 16.52 -6.47
N ASP A 83 -9.84 17.67 -6.53
CA ASP A 83 -10.07 18.81 -5.63
C ASP A 83 -11.39 19.53 -5.90
N GLU A 84 -11.80 19.59 -7.17
CA GLU A 84 -12.89 20.44 -7.60
C GLU A 84 -14.31 19.87 -7.36
N LYS A 85 -14.40 18.54 -7.18
CA LYS A 85 -15.68 17.82 -7.04
C LYS A 85 -15.83 17.05 -5.71
N ALA A 86 -14.94 17.33 -4.76
CA ALA A 86 -14.87 16.56 -3.52
C ALA A 86 -16.13 16.72 -2.66
N GLU A 87 -16.87 15.64 -2.50
CA GLU A 87 -17.95 15.47 -1.52
C GLU A 87 -17.40 15.69 -0.09
N PRO A 88 -18.24 16.04 0.90
CA PRO A 88 -17.80 16.23 2.29
C PRO A 88 -16.99 15.06 2.86
N VAL A 89 -17.32 13.84 2.43
CA VAL A 89 -16.59 12.61 2.79
C VAL A 89 -15.18 12.58 2.18
N GLU A 90 -15.05 13.01 0.93
CA GLU A 90 -13.75 13.08 0.25
C GLU A 90 -12.84 14.15 0.86
N LYS A 91 -13.41 15.28 1.30
CA LYS A 91 -12.67 16.31 2.05
C LYS A 91 -12.16 15.79 3.39
N LEU A 92 -12.96 14.98 4.09
CA LEU A 92 -12.55 14.32 5.32
C LEU A 92 -11.45 13.26 5.05
N LEU A 93 -11.62 12.45 4.00
CA LEU A 93 -10.62 11.48 3.57
C LEU A 93 -9.30 12.16 3.18
N ARG A 94 -9.37 13.31 2.53
CA ARG A 94 -8.20 14.10 2.18
C ARG A 94 -7.51 14.68 3.43
N PHE A 95 -8.28 15.22 4.36
CA PHE A 95 -7.73 15.66 5.64
C PHE A 95 -6.97 14.53 6.34
N VAL A 96 -7.57 13.33 6.38
CA VAL A 96 -6.93 12.12 6.91
C VAL A 96 -5.67 11.76 6.10
N TYR A 97 -5.75 11.81 4.77
CA TYR A 97 -4.64 11.55 3.88
C TYR A 97 -3.46 12.49 4.12
N ASP A 98 -3.72 13.79 4.18
CA ASP A 98 -2.67 14.79 4.36
C ASP A 98 -2.02 14.72 5.75
N HIS A 99 -2.81 14.39 6.79
CA HIS A 99 -2.30 14.31 8.17
C HIS A 99 -1.70 12.94 8.52
N LEU A 100 -2.15 11.87 7.90
CA LEU A 100 -1.58 10.52 8.11
C LEU A 100 -0.52 10.15 7.06
N ASN A 101 -0.34 10.95 6.01
CA ASN A 101 0.67 10.69 5.00
C ASN A 101 2.09 10.67 5.57
N GLU A 102 2.37 11.49 6.60
CA GLU A 102 3.63 11.47 7.34
C GLU A 102 3.88 10.12 8.03
N CYS A 103 2.80 9.40 8.38
CA CYS A 103 2.87 8.11 9.07
C CYS A 103 2.81 6.90 8.12
N TYR A 104 2.22 7.02 6.93
CA TYR A 104 1.97 5.88 6.05
C TYR A 104 2.56 5.99 4.64
N GLY A 105 3.07 7.15 4.24
CA GLY A 105 3.70 7.32 2.93
C GLY A 105 2.78 7.05 1.72
N PHE A 106 1.49 7.40 1.80
CA PHE A 106 0.53 7.18 0.70
C PHE A 106 0.97 7.80 -0.62
N LYS A 107 1.55 9.01 -0.57
CA LYS A 107 2.09 9.70 -1.75
C LYS A 107 3.29 8.96 -2.33
N ASP A 108 4.13 8.41 -1.47
CA ASP A 108 5.30 7.64 -1.88
C ASP A 108 4.89 6.31 -2.51
N LEU A 109 3.82 5.67 -1.99
CA LEU A 109 3.27 4.44 -2.56
C LEU A 109 2.68 4.69 -3.96
N TYR A 110 1.97 5.79 -4.17
CA TYR A 110 1.47 6.18 -5.49
C TYR A 110 2.63 6.42 -6.47
N ARG A 111 3.59 7.27 -6.10
CA ARG A 111 4.78 7.56 -6.91
C ARG A 111 5.62 6.32 -7.20
N ALA A 112 5.76 5.44 -6.21
CA ALA A 112 6.46 4.17 -6.39
C ALA A 112 5.81 3.28 -7.44
N LYS A 113 4.48 3.31 -7.57
CA LYS A 113 3.75 2.57 -8.61
C LYS A 113 3.74 3.28 -9.95
N GLU A 114 3.64 4.61 -9.95
CA GLU A 114 3.67 5.44 -11.16
C GLU A 114 4.96 5.25 -11.96
N LYS A 115 6.12 5.08 -11.30
CA LYS A 115 7.41 4.84 -11.97
C LYS A 115 7.45 3.58 -12.85
N TYR A 116 6.53 2.63 -12.65
CA TYR A 116 6.39 1.46 -13.51
C TYR A 116 5.57 1.73 -14.76
N SER A 117 5.11 2.97 -14.98
CA SER A 117 4.29 3.38 -16.13
C SER A 117 3.11 2.42 -16.35
N PRO A 118 2.20 2.28 -15.39
CA PRO A 118 1.08 1.36 -15.52
C PRO A 118 0.24 1.71 -16.75
N THR A 119 -0.23 0.69 -17.45
CA THR A 119 -1.05 0.85 -18.67
C THR A 119 -2.38 1.53 -18.35
N GLU A 120 -2.95 1.26 -17.19
CA GLU A 120 -4.18 1.90 -16.71
C GLU A 120 -4.21 2.01 -15.18
N TRP A 121 -4.97 2.99 -14.68
CA TRP A 121 -5.37 3.12 -13.30
C TRP A 121 -6.84 2.79 -13.17
N ILE A 122 -7.15 1.70 -12.46
CA ILE A 122 -8.52 1.24 -12.26
C ILE A 122 -9.03 1.79 -10.93
N PRO A 123 -10.17 2.50 -10.89
CA PRO A 123 -10.76 2.98 -9.65
C PRO A 123 -11.09 1.84 -8.71
N ALA A 124 -10.72 1.98 -7.44
CA ALA A 124 -11.11 1.09 -6.36
C ALA A 124 -12.01 1.85 -5.39
N TYR A 125 -13.06 1.19 -4.91
CA TYR A 125 -14.07 1.82 -4.06
C TYR A 125 -14.15 1.16 -2.70
N TYR A 126 -14.30 1.97 -1.65
CA TYR A 126 -14.70 1.49 -0.34
C TYR A 126 -16.21 1.42 -0.26
N ILE A 127 -16.74 0.25 0.08
CA ILE A 127 -18.17 0.06 0.34
C ILE A 127 -18.38 0.04 1.84
N TYR A 128 -19.30 0.82 2.33
CA TYR A 128 -19.59 0.94 3.76
C TYR A 128 -21.10 1.05 4.05
N LEU A 129 -21.50 0.57 5.21
CA LEU A 129 -22.78 0.75 5.84
C LEU A 129 -22.54 1.29 7.25
N PRO A 130 -23.27 2.26 7.72
CA PRO A 130 -24.48 2.96 7.20
C PRO A 130 -24.17 4.03 6.16
N LYS A 131 -25.19 4.79 5.76
CA LYS A 131 -25.17 5.80 4.68
C LYS A 131 -24.03 6.84 4.78
N PHE A 132 -23.53 7.11 5.97
CA PHE A 132 -22.39 8.01 6.19
C PHE A 132 -21.28 7.28 6.94
N PRO A 133 -20.02 7.44 6.52
CA PRO A 133 -18.88 6.88 7.24
C PRO A 133 -18.73 7.56 8.60
N THR A 134 -18.51 6.75 9.63
CA THR A 134 -18.25 7.23 10.99
C THR A 134 -16.75 7.30 11.25
N PRO A 135 -16.28 8.14 12.20
CA PRO A 135 -14.87 8.16 12.60
C PRO A 135 -14.33 6.79 13.01
N ASP A 136 -15.16 5.96 13.66
CA ASP A 136 -14.79 4.60 14.07
C ASP A 136 -14.51 3.68 12.90
N MET A 137 -15.20 3.85 11.77
CA MET A 137 -14.95 3.10 10.54
C MET A 137 -13.58 3.44 9.96
N PHE A 138 -13.21 4.73 9.93
CA PHE A 138 -11.87 5.17 9.52
C PHE A 138 -10.80 4.63 10.44
N TYR A 139 -11.02 4.71 11.75
CA TYR A 139 -10.13 4.13 12.74
C TYR A 139 -9.93 2.63 12.50
N ALA A 140 -10.99 1.89 12.23
CA ALA A 140 -10.94 0.46 11.98
C ALA A 140 -10.12 0.15 10.71
N VAL A 141 -10.33 0.87 9.60
CA VAL A 141 -9.58 0.69 8.35
C VAL A 141 -8.09 0.95 8.56
N VAL A 142 -7.74 2.06 9.21
CA VAL A 142 -6.33 2.38 9.51
C VAL A 142 -5.71 1.32 10.42
N LYS A 143 -6.43 0.86 11.43
CA LYS A 143 -5.96 -0.16 12.37
C LYS A 143 -5.75 -1.52 11.72
N ILE A 144 -6.60 -1.92 10.77
CA ILE A 144 -6.46 -3.17 10.01
C ILE A 144 -5.22 -3.10 9.12
N GLN A 145 -5.00 -1.97 8.47
CA GLN A 145 -3.88 -1.79 7.54
C GLN A 145 -2.53 -1.71 8.26
N ASN A 146 -2.47 -1.04 9.39
CA ASN A 146 -1.25 -0.95 10.17
C ASN A 146 -1.52 -0.66 11.66
N ASN A 147 -1.31 -1.67 12.49
CA ASN A 147 -1.57 -1.59 13.92
C ASN A 147 -0.67 -0.56 14.66
N ASN A 148 0.46 -0.15 14.05
CA ASN A 148 1.43 0.76 14.65
C ASN A 148 1.21 2.23 14.26
N VAL A 149 0.56 2.52 13.14
CA VAL A 149 0.35 3.90 12.64
C VAL A 149 -0.35 4.79 13.66
N ILE A 150 -1.36 4.27 14.33
CA ILE A 150 -2.11 5.05 15.34
C ILE A 150 -1.21 5.38 16.53
N ARG A 151 -0.38 4.42 16.97
CA ARG A 151 0.55 4.64 18.09
C ARG A 151 1.62 5.66 17.73
N GLU A 152 2.17 5.60 16.53
CA GLU A 152 3.17 6.53 16.01
C GLU A 152 2.58 7.92 15.80
N ALA A 153 1.36 8.04 15.27
CA ALA A 153 0.65 9.30 15.11
C ALA A 153 0.37 9.97 16.46
N VAL A 154 -0.08 9.21 17.47
CA VAL A 154 -0.30 9.72 18.83
C VAL A 154 1.01 10.16 19.47
N GLN A 155 2.09 9.40 19.32
CA GLN A 155 3.40 9.77 19.86
C GLN A 155 3.95 11.03 19.19
N SER A 156 3.85 11.17 17.87
CA SER A 156 4.31 12.38 17.17
C SER A 156 3.50 13.61 17.55
N PHE A 157 2.19 13.46 17.79
CA PHE A 157 1.33 14.55 18.25
C PHE A 157 1.67 15.01 19.67
N LEU A 158 1.97 14.06 20.56
CA LEU A 158 2.40 14.35 21.94
C LEU A 158 3.78 15.03 21.97
N HIS A 159 4.72 14.61 21.13
CA HIS A 159 6.03 15.24 21.01
C HIS A 159 5.96 16.66 20.46
N ARG A 160 5.08 16.97 19.51
CA ARG A 160 4.84 18.34 19.01
C ARG A 160 4.28 19.28 20.07
N LYS A 161 3.40 18.78 20.98
CA LYS A 161 2.90 19.60 22.10
C LYS A 161 3.96 19.87 23.15
N GLY A 162 4.81 18.90 23.48
CA GLY A 162 5.87 19.07 24.47
C GLY A 162 7.04 19.99 24.04
N GLY A 163 7.20 20.23 22.73
CA GLY A 163 8.23 21.13 22.18
C GLY A 163 7.83 22.61 22.14
N ARG A 164 6.54 22.94 22.23
CA ARG A 164 6.07 24.35 22.22
C ARG A 164 6.17 25.05 23.56
N ASP A 165 6.18 24.32 24.68
CA ASP A 165 6.25 24.89 26.01
C ASP A 165 7.68 25.23 26.49
N LYS A 166 8.71 24.85 25.72
CA LYS A 166 10.12 25.14 26.08
C LYS A 166 10.71 26.40 25.46
N ASN A 167 9.96 27.15 24.63
CA ASN A 167 10.45 28.38 23.99
C ASN A 167 9.74 29.64 24.47
N GLN A 168 9.10 29.60 25.64
CA GLN A 168 8.54 30.79 26.33
C GLN A 168 9.02 30.82 27.78
N SER A 169 10.34 30.82 27.99
CA SER A 169 10.96 31.18 29.27
C SER A 169 12.22 31.94 28.99
#